data_175ec982432c8bd316cba3b6cf1b5c8c
#
_entry.id   175ec982432c8bd316cba3b6cf1b5c8c
#
_cell.length_a   1.000
_cell.length_b   1.000
_cell.length_c   1.000
_cell.angle_alpha   90.00
_cell.angle_beta   90.00
_cell.angle_gamma   90.00
#
_symmetry.space_group_name_H-M   'P 1'
#
loop_
_entity.id
_entity.type
_entity.pdbx_description
1 polymer ?
#
loop_
_entity_poly.entity_id
_entity_poly.type
_entity_poly.pdbx_seq_one_letter_code
_entity_poly.pdbx_strand_id
1 'polypeptide(L)'
;PSTERQKDLGNVLMQELEALHLEDVHMDDCGNVLATLPASEGVDAPVIALIAHMDTAPDASGENVKPRLVRYEGGELKLNDSVSLTEALCPGLERHVGDELIVTDGTTLLGADDKAGLAEIMAAVETILEKNIKHGEVRIIFTTDEEIGHGTDGLDVQELGCDYGYTVDGGPLGEIEYENFNAAAAVLTVHGVVVHPGSAKNVMVNAATVAMDFHALLPEDEVPEKTEGYEGFFHLTDMEGGMAKATLRYIIRDHDREKFEEK
;
A
#
# COMPACT_ATOMS: atom_id res chain seq x y z
N PRO A 1 -8.75 11.31 -7.28
CA PRO A 1 -8.26 10.69 -6.04
C PRO A 1 -9.26 10.85 -4.90
N SER A 2 -9.13 10.03 -3.86
CA SER A 2 -9.97 10.05 -2.65
C SER A 2 -9.83 11.36 -1.87
N THR A 3 -8.67 12.01 -1.96
CA THR A 3 -8.40 13.35 -1.42
C THR A 3 -7.69 14.23 -2.44
N GLU A 4 -8.13 15.49 -2.58
CA GLU A 4 -7.47 16.46 -3.46
C GLU A 4 -6.03 16.82 -3.02
N ARG A 5 -5.66 16.52 -1.76
CA ARG A 5 -4.30 16.77 -1.24
C ARG A 5 -3.21 15.96 -1.94
N GLN A 6 -3.55 14.81 -2.50
CA GLN A 6 -2.61 14.02 -3.30
C GLN A 6 -2.11 14.81 -4.51
N LYS A 7 -2.97 15.63 -5.11
CA LYS A 7 -2.60 16.51 -6.22
C LYS A 7 -1.61 17.61 -5.82
N ASP A 8 -1.52 17.96 -4.54
CA ASP A 8 -0.53 18.96 -4.10
C ASP A 8 0.89 18.39 -4.27
N LEU A 9 1.11 17.13 -3.86
CA LEU A 9 2.37 16.41 -4.11
C LEU A 9 2.58 16.18 -5.60
N GLY A 10 1.54 15.75 -6.33
CA GLY A 10 1.60 15.56 -7.77
C GLY A 10 2.06 16.82 -8.52
N ASN A 11 1.58 17.99 -8.13
CA ASN A 11 2.02 19.26 -8.72
C ASN A 11 3.50 19.57 -8.44
N VAL A 12 4.03 19.21 -7.27
CA VAL A 12 5.46 19.33 -6.96
C VAL A 12 6.28 18.40 -7.84
N LEU A 13 5.87 17.13 -7.95
CA LEU A 13 6.54 16.14 -8.77
C LEU A 13 6.56 16.52 -10.26
N MET A 14 5.44 17.06 -10.79
CA MET A 14 5.40 17.57 -12.15
C MET A 14 6.43 18.68 -12.37
N GLN A 15 6.52 19.65 -11.46
CA GLN A 15 7.50 20.73 -11.57
C GLN A 15 8.95 20.23 -11.55
N GLU A 16 9.24 19.24 -10.73
CA GLU A 16 10.57 18.61 -10.68
C GLU A 16 10.88 17.82 -11.96
N LEU A 17 9.93 17.04 -12.47
CA LEU A 17 10.06 16.30 -13.73
C LEU A 17 10.24 17.25 -14.94
N GLU A 18 9.50 18.36 -14.99
CA GLU A 18 9.68 19.41 -15.98
C GLU A 18 11.06 20.07 -15.89
N ALA A 19 11.54 20.33 -14.66
CA ALA A 19 12.88 20.89 -14.43
C ALA A 19 14.01 19.96 -14.86
N LEU A 20 13.78 18.66 -14.80
CA LEU A 20 14.67 17.61 -15.34
C LEU A 20 14.54 17.43 -16.87
N HIS A 21 13.66 18.21 -17.52
CA HIS A 21 13.40 18.18 -18.95
C HIS A 21 12.84 16.85 -19.47
N LEU A 22 12.04 16.15 -18.69
CA LEU A 22 11.28 15.01 -19.16
C LEU A 22 10.18 15.45 -20.13
N GLU A 23 9.78 14.55 -21.00
CA GLU A 23 8.73 14.77 -21.99
C GLU A 23 7.36 14.32 -21.45
N ASP A 24 6.29 14.83 -22.03
CA ASP A 24 4.89 14.45 -21.75
C ASP A 24 4.50 14.51 -20.26
N VAL A 25 5.07 15.44 -19.52
CA VAL A 25 4.76 15.62 -18.08
C VAL A 25 3.34 16.13 -17.92
N HIS A 26 2.47 15.36 -17.33
CA HIS A 26 1.08 15.76 -17.09
C HIS A 26 0.46 15.00 -15.89
N MET A 27 -0.66 15.53 -15.41
CA MET A 27 -1.52 14.87 -14.44
C MET A 27 -2.81 14.46 -15.14
N ASP A 28 -3.22 13.19 -14.99
CA ASP A 28 -4.47 12.70 -15.53
C ASP A 28 -5.71 13.12 -14.71
N ASP A 29 -6.89 12.73 -15.15
CA ASP A 29 -8.15 13.05 -14.46
C ASP A 29 -8.27 12.39 -13.08
N CYS A 30 -7.58 11.26 -12.88
CA CYS A 30 -7.51 10.55 -11.60
C CYS A 30 -6.48 11.15 -10.63
N GLY A 31 -5.63 12.06 -11.11
CA GLY A 31 -4.58 12.70 -10.32
C GLY A 31 -3.25 11.97 -10.38
N ASN A 32 -3.11 10.94 -11.20
CA ASN A 32 -1.83 10.29 -11.45
C ASN A 32 -0.91 11.22 -12.23
N VAL A 33 0.37 11.23 -11.89
CA VAL A 33 1.40 12.00 -12.60
C VAL A 33 2.14 11.07 -13.56
N LEU A 34 2.20 11.46 -14.82
CA LEU A 34 2.89 10.70 -15.86
C LEU A 34 3.98 11.57 -16.50
N ALA A 35 5.09 10.93 -16.86
CA ALA A 35 6.18 11.56 -17.60
C ALA A 35 6.98 10.54 -18.40
N THR A 36 7.73 11.02 -19.39
CA THR A 36 8.59 10.19 -20.23
C THR A 36 10.03 10.67 -20.17
N LEU A 37 10.95 9.77 -19.81
CA LEU A 37 12.37 9.94 -20.05
C LEU A 37 12.68 9.27 -21.41
N PRO A 38 12.91 10.04 -22.49
CA PRO A 38 13.11 9.47 -23.83
C PRO A 38 14.40 8.66 -23.91
N ALA A 39 14.41 7.63 -24.73
CA ALA A 39 15.60 6.78 -24.91
C ALA A 39 16.82 7.57 -25.35
N SER A 40 17.99 7.17 -24.87
CA SER A 40 19.27 7.69 -25.37
C SER A 40 19.43 7.43 -26.87
N GLU A 41 20.04 8.37 -27.60
CA GLU A 41 20.25 8.25 -29.04
C GLU A 41 20.91 6.90 -29.43
N GLY A 42 20.25 6.18 -30.34
CA GLY A 42 20.72 4.90 -30.87
C GLY A 42 20.54 3.70 -29.93
N VAL A 43 19.80 3.85 -28.84
CA VAL A 43 19.42 2.74 -27.97
C VAL A 43 18.07 2.20 -28.42
N ASP A 44 18.04 0.91 -28.76
CA ASP A 44 16.81 0.13 -29.03
C ASP A 44 16.66 -0.90 -27.91
N ALA A 45 15.75 -0.63 -27.00
CA ALA A 45 15.52 -1.44 -25.81
C ALA A 45 14.02 -1.41 -25.44
N PRO A 46 13.52 -2.41 -24.69
CA PRO A 46 12.15 -2.39 -24.20
C PRO A 46 11.85 -1.11 -23.41
N VAL A 47 10.63 -0.61 -23.54
CA VAL A 47 10.12 0.50 -22.75
C VAL A 47 9.73 -0.01 -21.38
N ILE A 48 10.27 0.60 -20.33
CA ILE A 48 9.94 0.23 -18.95
C ILE A 48 9.17 1.35 -18.26
N ALA A 49 8.30 0.98 -17.33
CA ALA A 49 7.67 1.91 -16.40
C ALA A 49 8.29 1.77 -15.00
N LEU A 50 8.52 2.90 -14.32
CA LEU A 50 8.82 2.97 -12.90
C LEU A 50 7.63 3.61 -12.21
N ILE A 51 7.10 2.94 -11.21
CA ILE A 51 5.80 3.25 -10.60
C ILE A 51 5.98 3.37 -9.08
N ALA A 52 5.39 4.39 -8.48
CA ALA A 52 5.29 4.57 -7.04
C ALA A 52 4.01 5.32 -6.69
N HIS A 53 3.49 5.18 -5.45
CA HIS A 53 2.26 5.86 -5.09
C HIS A 53 2.48 7.10 -4.19
N MET A 54 1.56 8.05 -4.28
CA MET A 54 1.64 9.35 -3.61
C MET A 54 0.88 9.39 -2.28
N ASP A 55 -0.14 8.55 -2.14
CA ASP A 55 -0.96 8.49 -0.93
C ASP A 55 -0.26 7.76 0.21
N THR A 56 -0.90 7.71 1.35
CA THR A 56 -0.45 7.02 2.56
C THR A 56 -1.61 6.28 3.18
N ALA A 57 -1.32 5.20 3.89
CA ALA A 57 -2.32 4.39 4.59
C ALA A 57 -3.27 5.25 5.44
N PRO A 58 -4.59 4.98 5.37
CA PRO A 58 -5.60 5.78 6.08
C PRO A 58 -5.67 5.49 7.59
N ASP A 59 -4.92 4.49 8.07
CA ASP A 59 -4.99 3.99 9.45
C ASP A 59 -4.48 4.99 10.50
N ALA A 60 -3.62 5.91 10.09
CA ALA A 60 -3.12 6.98 10.94
C ALA A 60 -2.90 8.27 10.15
N SER A 61 -2.87 9.40 10.86
CA SER A 61 -2.72 10.71 10.23
C SER A 61 -1.37 10.88 9.55
N GLY A 62 -1.38 11.31 8.29
CA GLY A 62 -0.23 11.83 7.55
C GLY A 62 -0.17 13.36 7.49
N GLU A 63 -0.92 14.07 8.35
CA GLU A 63 -1.00 15.53 8.31
C GLU A 63 0.09 16.19 9.17
N ASN A 64 0.79 17.18 8.61
CA ASN A 64 1.85 17.93 9.28
C ASN A 64 3.00 17.03 9.77
N VAL A 65 3.43 16.09 8.96
CA VAL A 65 4.56 15.20 9.25
C VAL A 65 5.81 16.01 9.60
N LYS A 66 6.49 15.63 10.67
CA LYS A 66 7.73 16.28 11.14
C LYS A 66 8.90 15.30 11.03
N PRO A 67 9.46 15.11 9.83
CA PRO A 67 10.57 14.19 9.64
C PRO A 67 11.84 14.73 10.27
N ARG A 68 12.66 13.82 10.81
CA ARG A 68 13.98 14.15 11.32
C ARG A 68 14.96 13.01 11.08
N LEU A 69 16.22 13.34 10.89
CA LEU A 69 17.32 12.38 10.82
C LEU A 69 17.78 12.01 12.23
N VAL A 70 17.95 10.73 12.46
CA VAL A 70 18.47 10.18 13.72
C VAL A 70 19.50 9.10 13.39
N ARG A 71 20.71 9.23 13.95
CA ARG A 71 21.67 8.13 13.94
C ARG A 71 21.23 7.07 14.93
N TYR A 72 20.97 5.86 14.44
CA TYR A 72 20.52 4.77 15.29
C TYR A 72 21.72 4.05 15.91
N GLU A 73 21.75 3.99 17.24
CA GLU A 73 22.85 3.39 18.02
C GLU A 73 22.48 2.04 18.66
N GLY A 74 21.32 1.50 18.29
CA GLY A 74 20.76 0.26 18.83
C GLY A 74 19.76 0.47 19.97
N GLY A 75 18.98 -0.59 20.25
CA GLY A 75 18.00 -0.60 21.31
C GLY A 75 16.74 0.22 21.02
N GLU A 76 16.19 0.85 22.03
CA GLU A 76 14.96 1.65 21.91
C GLU A 76 15.22 3.01 21.24
N LEU A 77 14.51 3.27 20.13
CA LEU A 77 14.53 4.55 19.44
C LEU A 77 13.28 5.37 19.82
N LYS A 78 13.45 6.35 20.69
CA LYS A 78 12.36 7.23 21.12
C LYS A 78 11.97 8.23 20.05
N LEU A 79 10.69 8.24 19.70
CA LEU A 79 10.09 9.27 18.86
C LEU A 79 9.57 10.44 19.69
N ASN A 80 8.89 10.14 20.80
CA ASN A 80 8.45 11.10 21.82
C ASN A 80 8.36 10.42 23.20
N ASP A 81 7.74 11.06 24.18
CA ASP A 81 7.61 10.51 25.55
C ASP A 81 6.72 9.27 25.65
N SER A 82 5.89 9.00 24.65
CA SER A 82 4.89 7.92 24.66
C SER A 82 5.11 6.89 23.56
N VAL A 83 5.91 7.20 22.54
CA VAL A 83 6.11 6.36 21.36
C VAL A 83 7.58 6.08 21.15
N SER A 84 7.91 4.81 21.06
CA SER A 84 9.26 4.33 20.76
C SER A 84 9.21 3.20 19.75
N LEU A 85 10.24 3.08 18.93
CA LEU A 85 10.48 1.93 18.06
C LEU A 85 11.44 0.98 18.75
N THR A 86 11.14 -0.29 18.68
CA THR A 86 11.98 -1.38 19.21
C THR A 86 12.03 -2.51 18.18
N GLU A 87 13.00 -3.41 18.29
CA GLU A 87 13.06 -4.61 17.42
C GLU A 87 11.78 -5.44 17.46
N ALA A 88 11.07 -5.46 18.59
CA ALA A 88 9.80 -6.18 18.73
C ALA A 88 8.64 -5.53 17.93
N LEU A 89 8.66 -4.21 17.76
CA LEU A 89 7.64 -3.45 17.03
C LEU A 89 8.06 -3.21 15.57
N CYS A 90 9.35 -3.16 15.31
CA CYS A 90 9.98 -2.96 14.00
C CYS A 90 11.02 -4.05 13.77
N PRO A 91 10.63 -5.27 13.36
CA PRO A 91 11.55 -6.35 13.10
C PRO A 91 12.60 -5.96 12.06
N GLY A 92 13.87 -6.15 12.40
CA GLY A 92 15.01 -5.75 11.55
C GLY A 92 15.61 -4.39 11.89
N LEU A 93 15.05 -3.63 12.82
CA LEU A 93 15.60 -2.34 13.26
C LEU A 93 17.07 -2.45 13.72
N GLU A 94 17.41 -3.50 14.42
CA GLU A 94 18.78 -3.76 14.90
C GLU A 94 19.83 -3.94 13.77
N ARG A 95 19.40 -4.24 12.53
CA ARG A 95 20.30 -4.33 11.37
C ARG A 95 20.81 -2.96 10.94
N HIS A 96 20.14 -1.89 11.38
CA HIS A 96 20.43 -0.51 11.04
C HIS A 96 21.26 0.22 12.11
N VAL A 97 21.89 -0.52 13.04
CA VAL A 97 22.80 0.09 14.02
C VAL A 97 23.97 0.76 13.30
N GLY A 98 24.11 2.06 13.49
CA GLY A 98 25.10 2.89 12.83
C GLY A 98 24.60 3.64 11.60
N ASP A 99 23.38 3.37 11.14
CA ASP A 99 22.78 4.09 10.01
C ASP A 99 22.06 5.38 10.48
N GLU A 100 21.85 6.29 9.54
CA GLU A 100 20.97 7.42 9.73
C GLU A 100 19.55 7.04 9.28
N LEU A 101 18.59 7.16 10.18
CA LEU A 101 17.18 6.87 9.93
C LEU A 101 16.38 8.15 9.82
N ILE A 102 15.44 8.18 8.89
CA ILE A 102 14.41 9.21 8.82
C ILE A 102 13.23 8.72 9.67
N VAL A 103 12.85 9.50 10.67
CA VAL A 103 11.73 9.19 11.57
C VAL A 103 10.85 10.42 11.80
N THR A 104 9.61 10.20 12.28
CA THR A 104 8.73 11.30 12.70
C THR A 104 8.90 11.63 14.19
N ASP A 105 8.08 12.56 14.66
CA ASP A 105 7.93 12.83 16.10
C ASP A 105 6.98 11.83 16.81
N GLY A 106 6.49 10.81 16.11
CA GLY A 106 5.59 9.79 16.64
C GLY A 106 4.13 10.23 16.77
N THR A 107 3.75 11.38 16.19
CA THR A 107 2.36 11.86 16.18
C THR A 107 1.65 11.57 14.85
N THR A 108 2.40 11.20 13.81
CA THR A 108 1.90 10.91 12.47
C THR A 108 2.60 9.70 11.87
N LEU A 109 2.07 9.19 10.75
CA LEU A 109 2.85 8.35 9.83
C LEU A 109 4.08 9.10 9.34
N LEU A 110 5.13 8.38 8.94
CA LEU A 110 6.24 8.95 8.18
C LEU A 110 5.86 9.12 6.69
N GLY A 111 5.17 8.14 6.14
CA GLY A 111 4.82 8.09 4.72
C GLY A 111 6.00 7.64 3.84
N ALA A 112 6.94 6.86 4.40
CA ALA A 112 8.00 6.24 3.61
C ALA A 112 7.43 5.27 2.57
N ASP A 113 6.37 4.62 2.90
CA ASP A 113 5.46 3.93 2.02
C ASP A 113 4.47 4.96 1.44
N ASP A 114 4.54 5.37 0.17
CA ASP A 114 5.61 4.98 -0.77
C ASP A 114 6.41 6.20 -1.28
N LYS A 115 6.59 7.23 -0.44
CA LYS A 115 7.44 8.38 -0.80
C LYS A 115 8.92 8.03 -0.93
N ALA A 116 9.34 6.89 -0.38
CA ALA A 116 10.68 6.35 -0.63
C ALA A 116 10.82 5.97 -2.11
N GLY A 117 9.89 5.20 -2.66
CA GLY A 117 9.86 4.86 -4.09
C GLY A 117 9.80 6.09 -5.00
N LEU A 118 8.99 7.09 -4.66
CA LEU A 118 8.98 8.37 -5.36
C LEU A 118 10.39 8.99 -5.39
N ALA A 119 11.04 9.09 -4.23
CA ALA A 119 12.37 9.69 -4.13
C ALA A 119 13.43 8.88 -4.85
N GLU A 120 13.36 7.55 -4.80
CA GLU A 120 14.27 6.63 -5.49
C GLU A 120 14.15 6.77 -7.01
N ILE A 121 12.93 6.83 -7.55
CA ILE A 121 12.68 7.05 -8.99
C ILE A 121 13.24 8.40 -9.42
N MET A 122 12.93 9.48 -8.68
CA MET A 122 13.42 10.82 -8.99
C MET A 122 14.95 10.90 -8.96
N ALA A 123 15.59 10.32 -7.94
CA ALA A 123 17.04 10.28 -7.82
C ALA A 123 17.71 9.41 -8.91
N ALA A 124 17.05 8.33 -9.33
CA ALA A 124 17.52 7.49 -10.43
C ALA A 124 17.50 8.27 -11.76
N VAL A 125 16.40 8.96 -12.06
CA VAL A 125 16.27 9.81 -13.25
C VAL A 125 17.33 10.91 -13.26
N GLU A 126 17.48 11.64 -12.16
CA GLU A 126 18.52 12.68 -12.01
C GLU A 126 19.92 12.12 -12.24
N THR A 127 20.23 10.97 -11.63
CA THR A 127 21.52 10.28 -11.80
C THR A 127 21.76 9.86 -13.25
N ILE A 128 20.75 9.34 -13.94
CA ILE A 128 20.85 8.95 -15.36
C ILE A 128 21.22 10.16 -16.21
N LEU A 129 20.54 11.28 -16.00
CA LEU A 129 20.75 12.50 -16.74
C LEU A 129 22.11 13.14 -16.44
N GLU A 130 22.48 13.30 -15.17
CA GLU A 130 23.74 13.92 -14.75
C GLU A 130 24.95 13.13 -15.23
N LYS A 131 24.90 11.80 -15.17
CA LYS A 131 26.01 10.92 -15.56
C LYS A 131 25.97 10.52 -17.03
N ASN A 132 24.98 10.97 -17.79
CA ASN A 132 24.76 10.57 -19.19
C ASN A 132 24.77 9.04 -19.36
N ILE A 133 24.07 8.34 -18.47
CA ILE A 133 23.95 6.88 -18.55
C ILE A 133 23.05 6.54 -19.75
N LYS A 134 23.50 5.63 -20.62
CA LYS A 134 22.71 5.15 -21.72
C LYS A 134 21.54 4.30 -21.24
N HIS A 135 20.33 4.61 -21.69
CA HIS A 135 19.09 3.94 -21.28
C HIS A 135 18.08 3.85 -22.43
N GLY A 136 17.18 2.88 -22.36
CA GLY A 136 15.96 2.85 -23.15
C GLY A 136 14.95 3.90 -22.69
N GLU A 137 13.78 3.94 -23.30
CA GLU A 137 12.70 4.82 -22.84
C GLU A 137 12.16 4.36 -21.49
N VAL A 138 11.94 5.32 -20.58
CA VAL A 138 11.39 5.06 -19.25
C VAL A 138 10.13 5.89 -19.05
N ARG A 139 9.04 5.24 -18.72
CA ARG A 139 7.80 5.87 -18.26
C ARG A 139 7.86 6.05 -16.75
N ILE A 140 7.61 7.25 -16.28
CA ILE A 140 7.46 7.56 -14.85
C ILE A 140 5.99 7.69 -14.54
N ILE A 141 5.51 6.97 -13.53
CA ILE A 141 4.10 6.94 -13.15
C ILE A 141 4.00 7.06 -11.63
N PHE A 142 3.41 8.14 -11.16
CA PHE A 142 3.10 8.33 -9.75
C PHE A 142 1.61 8.25 -9.54
N THR A 143 1.15 7.24 -8.82
CA THR A 143 -0.28 6.92 -8.67
C THR A 143 -0.90 7.52 -7.41
N THR A 144 -2.21 7.62 -7.43
CA THR A 144 -3.05 7.99 -6.29
C THR A 144 -3.80 6.76 -5.78
N ASP A 145 -4.24 6.78 -4.51
CA ASP A 145 -5.20 5.82 -3.93
C ASP A 145 -4.77 4.34 -3.97
N GLU A 146 -3.46 4.06 -3.96
CA GLU A 146 -2.93 2.70 -3.90
C GLU A 146 -3.38 2.00 -2.62
N GLU A 147 -3.22 2.67 -1.48
CA GLU A 147 -3.48 2.18 -0.12
C GLU A 147 -4.96 1.80 0.15
N ILE A 148 -5.84 2.19 -0.76
CA ILE A 148 -7.26 1.81 -0.73
C ILE A 148 -7.65 0.92 -1.91
N GLY A 149 -6.66 0.41 -2.66
CA GLY A 149 -6.84 -0.55 -3.76
C GLY A 149 -7.32 0.06 -5.08
N HIS A 150 -7.12 1.35 -5.29
CA HIS A 150 -7.54 2.10 -6.49
C HIS A 150 -6.36 2.67 -7.29
N GLY A 151 -5.13 2.29 -6.96
CA GLY A 151 -3.90 2.84 -7.58
C GLY A 151 -3.79 2.64 -9.08
N THR A 152 -4.50 1.67 -9.66
CA THR A 152 -4.52 1.43 -11.11
C THR A 152 -5.75 2.01 -11.80
N ASP A 153 -6.66 2.63 -11.07
CA ASP A 153 -7.85 3.24 -11.64
C ASP A 153 -7.45 4.39 -12.58
N GLY A 154 -8.01 4.38 -13.77
CA GLY A 154 -7.71 5.40 -14.77
C GLY A 154 -6.43 5.20 -15.58
N LEU A 155 -5.60 4.19 -15.24
CA LEU A 155 -4.44 3.84 -16.06
C LEU A 155 -4.83 2.89 -17.18
N ASP A 156 -4.67 3.31 -18.44
CA ASP A 156 -4.78 2.42 -19.59
C ASP A 156 -3.40 1.83 -19.92
N VAL A 157 -3.20 0.57 -19.56
CA VAL A 157 -1.92 -0.14 -19.76
C VAL A 157 -1.49 -0.16 -21.25
N GLN A 158 -2.46 -0.11 -22.19
CA GLN A 158 -2.13 -0.08 -23.61
C GLN A 158 -1.66 1.32 -24.06
N GLU A 159 -2.25 2.38 -23.49
CA GLU A 159 -1.83 3.77 -23.76
C GLU A 159 -0.47 4.10 -23.12
N LEU A 160 -0.14 3.49 -22.00
CA LEU A 160 1.18 3.63 -21.37
C LEU A 160 2.31 3.18 -22.27
N GLY A 161 2.07 2.18 -23.15
CA GLY A 161 2.99 1.75 -24.20
C GLY A 161 4.31 1.19 -23.68
N CYS A 162 4.34 0.64 -22.45
CA CYS A 162 5.52 0.01 -21.85
C CYS A 162 5.46 -1.51 -22.00
N ASP A 163 6.63 -2.14 -22.14
CA ASP A 163 6.78 -3.59 -22.22
C ASP A 163 6.76 -4.23 -20.82
N TYR A 164 7.31 -3.52 -19.81
CA TYR A 164 7.41 -3.97 -18.43
C TYR A 164 7.18 -2.79 -17.49
N GLY A 165 6.61 -3.05 -16.32
CA GLY A 165 6.48 -2.09 -15.23
C GLY A 165 7.12 -2.63 -13.94
N TYR A 166 7.77 -1.75 -13.20
CA TYR A 166 8.32 -2.03 -11.88
C TYR A 166 7.69 -1.06 -10.88
N THR A 167 6.95 -1.60 -9.91
CA THR A 167 6.49 -0.81 -8.77
C THR A 167 7.63 -0.76 -7.76
N VAL A 168 8.06 0.45 -7.42
CA VAL A 168 9.14 0.72 -6.46
C VAL A 168 8.50 0.97 -5.11
N ASP A 169 7.95 -0.07 -4.52
CA ASP A 169 7.12 -0.07 -3.32
C ASP A 169 7.42 -1.35 -2.54
N GLY A 170 8.67 -1.54 -2.24
CA GLY A 170 9.13 -2.84 -1.86
C GLY A 170 9.75 -2.94 -0.47
N GLY A 171 10.09 -4.18 -0.12
CA GLY A 171 10.69 -4.61 1.12
C GLY A 171 12.22 -4.40 1.16
N PRO A 172 12.98 -5.41 1.58
CA PRO A 172 14.42 -5.31 1.75
C PRO A 172 15.18 -5.00 0.45
N LEU A 173 16.25 -4.24 0.58
CA LEU A 173 17.13 -3.91 -0.54
C LEU A 173 17.63 -5.16 -1.28
N GLY A 174 17.39 -5.20 -2.60
CA GLY A 174 17.83 -6.27 -3.50
C GLY A 174 16.80 -7.38 -3.71
N GLU A 175 15.63 -7.28 -3.12
CA GLU A 175 14.49 -8.15 -3.42
C GLU A 175 13.75 -7.66 -4.66
N ILE A 176 13.23 -8.62 -5.43
CA ILE A 176 12.33 -8.40 -6.56
C ILE A 176 11.19 -9.38 -6.40
N GLU A 177 9.99 -8.87 -6.21
CA GLU A 177 8.77 -9.66 -6.21
C GLU A 177 8.20 -9.72 -7.62
N TYR A 178 7.94 -10.93 -8.11
CA TYR A 178 7.42 -11.16 -9.47
C TYR A 178 6.24 -12.13 -9.50
N GLU A 179 5.75 -12.51 -8.32
CA GLU A 179 4.58 -13.35 -8.14
C GLU A 179 3.46 -12.54 -7.49
N ASN A 180 2.23 -12.87 -7.84
CA ASN A 180 1.04 -12.28 -7.27
C ASN A 180 0.14 -13.38 -6.66
N PHE A 181 -0.95 -12.95 -6.06
CA PHE A 181 -1.96 -13.81 -5.46
C PHE A 181 -3.35 -13.41 -5.95
N ASN A 182 -4.31 -14.35 -5.81
CA ASN A 182 -5.71 -14.03 -6.02
C ASN A 182 -6.27 -13.41 -4.74
N ALA A 183 -7.04 -12.35 -4.86
CA ALA A 183 -7.63 -11.62 -3.74
C ALA A 183 -9.10 -11.29 -3.99
N ALA A 184 -9.89 -11.33 -2.94
CA ALA A 184 -11.27 -10.83 -2.92
C ALA A 184 -11.60 -10.19 -1.56
N ALA A 185 -12.54 -9.25 -1.57
CA ALA A 185 -13.19 -8.76 -0.37
C ALA A 185 -14.56 -9.41 -0.23
N ALA A 186 -14.90 -9.84 0.99
CA ALA A 186 -16.23 -10.35 1.31
C ALA A 186 -16.87 -9.54 2.44
N VAL A 187 -18.12 -9.15 2.27
CA VAL A 187 -18.90 -8.47 3.29
C VAL A 187 -20.12 -9.33 3.64
N LEU A 188 -20.09 -9.88 4.84
CA LEU A 188 -21.24 -10.61 5.39
C LEU A 188 -22.08 -9.69 6.24
N THR A 189 -23.36 -9.57 5.90
CA THR A 189 -24.33 -8.85 6.72
C THR A 189 -25.36 -9.83 7.29
N VAL A 190 -25.45 -9.88 8.61
CA VAL A 190 -26.44 -10.68 9.35
C VAL A 190 -27.55 -9.78 9.85
N HIS A 191 -28.79 -10.16 9.59
CA HIS A 191 -29.97 -9.48 10.11
C HIS A 191 -30.61 -10.30 11.22
N GLY A 192 -30.82 -9.69 12.38
CA GLY A 192 -31.42 -10.31 13.55
C GLY A 192 -32.94 -10.05 13.70
N VAL A 193 -33.55 -10.77 14.60
CA VAL A 193 -34.93 -10.53 15.06
C VAL A 193 -34.87 -10.09 16.51
N VAL A 194 -35.13 -8.81 16.74
CA VAL A 194 -35.06 -8.20 18.07
C VAL A 194 -36.41 -8.21 18.73
N VAL A 195 -36.52 -8.80 19.92
CA VAL A 195 -37.69 -8.80 20.77
C VAL A 195 -37.25 -8.57 22.23
N HIS A 196 -38.19 -8.23 23.09
CA HIS A 196 -37.93 -8.07 24.52
C HIS A 196 -37.36 -9.39 25.12
N PRO A 197 -36.29 -9.35 25.94
CA PRO A 197 -35.66 -10.55 26.48
C PRO A 197 -36.62 -11.52 27.17
N GLY A 198 -37.64 -10.99 27.86
CA GLY A 198 -38.71 -11.80 28.50
C GLY A 198 -39.58 -12.61 27.53
N SER A 199 -39.57 -12.29 26.24
CA SER A 199 -40.33 -12.95 25.17
C SER A 199 -39.42 -13.57 24.11
N ALA A 200 -38.12 -13.66 24.38
CA ALA A 200 -37.11 -13.99 23.39
C ALA A 200 -37.02 -15.49 23.04
N LYS A 201 -37.50 -16.37 23.91
CA LYS A 201 -37.40 -17.82 23.73
C LYS A 201 -38.00 -18.28 22.42
N ASN A 202 -37.18 -18.88 21.54
CA ASN A 202 -37.54 -19.41 20.22
C ASN A 202 -38.01 -18.34 19.21
N VAL A 203 -37.77 -17.04 19.49
CA VAL A 203 -38.19 -15.91 18.63
C VAL A 203 -36.99 -15.02 18.30
N MET A 204 -36.19 -14.65 19.30
CA MET A 204 -35.06 -13.76 19.10
C MET A 204 -33.96 -14.43 18.26
N VAL A 205 -33.46 -13.68 17.29
CA VAL A 205 -32.20 -13.99 16.58
C VAL A 205 -31.24 -12.83 16.80
N ASN A 206 -30.19 -13.06 17.54
CA ASN A 206 -29.16 -12.04 17.79
C ASN A 206 -28.14 -12.05 16.65
N ALA A 207 -28.13 -11.00 15.84
CA ALA A 207 -27.26 -10.91 14.67
C ALA A 207 -25.77 -10.98 15.04
N ALA A 208 -25.36 -10.36 16.15
CA ALA A 208 -23.97 -10.41 16.60
C ALA A 208 -23.53 -11.84 16.96
N THR A 209 -24.39 -12.62 17.63
CA THR A 209 -24.10 -14.02 17.94
C THR A 209 -23.97 -14.85 16.67
N VAL A 210 -24.90 -14.71 15.74
CA VAL A 210 -24.86 -15.45 14.45
C VAL A 210 -23.60 -15.08 13.65
N ALA A 211 -23.18 -13.81 13.68
CA ALA A 211 -21.94 -13.38 13.03
C ALA A 211 -20.69 -14.06 13.64
N MET A 212 -20.64 -14.14 14.97
CA MET A 212 -19.55 -14.86 15.65
C MET A 212 -19.58 -16.38 15.35
N ASP A 213 -20.78 -16.98 15.33
CA ASP A 213 -20.94 -18.40 14.98
C ASP A 213 -20.48 -18.67 13.53
N PHE A 214 -20.79 -17.76 12.60
CA PHE A 214 -20.29 -17.85 11.23
C PHE A 214 -18.77 -17.78 11.18
N HIS A 215 -18.16 -16.80 11.84
CA HIS A 215 -16.71 -16.67 11.88
C HIS A 215 -16.04 -17.93 12.43
N ALA A 216 -16.62 -18.54 13.45
CA ALA A 216 -16.12 -19.78 14.03
C ALA A 216 -16.21 -21.03 13.12
N LEU A 217 -16.94 -20.94 12.01
CA LEU A 217 -17.01 -22.02 11.01
C LEU A 217 -15.86 -21.95 9.99
N LEU A 218 -15.19 -20.80 9.87
CA LEU A 218 -14.02 -20.69 8.99
C LEU A 218 -12.83 -21.47 9.56
N PRO A 219 -11.92 -21.93 8.70
CA PRO A 219 -10.74 -22.67 9.15
C PRO A 219 -9.88 -21.84 10.11
N GLU A 220 -9.65 -22.35 11.31
CA GLU A 220 -8.91 -21.64 12.37
C GLU A 220 -7.43 -21.38 12.00
N ASP A 221 -6.87 -22.23 11.13
CA ASP A 221 -5.46 -22.15 10.72
C ASP A 221 -5.25 -21.34 9.43
N GLU A 222 -6.33 -21.02 8.70
CA GLU A 222 -6.25 -20.20 7.49
C GLU A 222 -6.45 -18.70 7.81
N VAL A 223 -5.56 -18.15 8.62
CA VAL A 223 -5.52 -16.74 9.02
C VAL A 223 -4.11 -16.19 8.84
N PRO A 224 -3.91 -14.88 8.59
CA PRO A 224 -2.58 -14.30 8.35
C PRO A 224 -1.56 -14.61 9.45
N GLU A 225 -2.01 -14.74 10.69
CA GLU A 225 -1.15 -15.01 11.85
C GLU A 225 -0.63 -16.45 11.91
N LYS A 226 -1.16 -17.35 11.06
CA LYS A 226 -0.81 -18.77 11.05
C LYS A 226 -0.35 -19.30 9.69
N THR A 227 -0.43 -18.48 8.66
CA THR A 227 -0.09 -18.86 7.27
C THR A 227 1.26 -18.30 6.86
N GLU A 228 1.97 -19.01 5.98
CA GLU A 228 3.25 -18.60 5.41
C GLU A 228 3.37 -19.02 3.93
N GLY A 229 4.31 -18.40 3.21
CA GLY A 229 4.61 -18.75 1.82
C GLY A 229 3.40 -18.60 0.91
N TYR A 230 2.98 -19.69 0.27
CA TYR A 230 1.86 -19.73 -0.68
C TYR A 230 0.53 -20.16 -0.07
N GLU A 231 0.42 -20.18 1.24
CA GLU A 231 -0.82 -20.55 1.93
C GLU A 231 -1.84 -19.41 1.85
N GLY A 232 -3.09 -19.79 1.57
CA GLY A 232 -4.19 -18.83 1.51
C GLY A 232 -4.87 -18.65 2.85
N PHE A 233 -5.60 -17.52 3.01
CA PHE A 233 -6.22 -17.18 4.27
C PHE A 233 -7.55 -16.41 4.12
N PHE A 234 -8.31 -16.40 5.24
CA PHE A 234 -9.45 -15.51 5.50
C PHE A 234 -9.03 -14.50 6.58
N HIS A 235 -8.91 -13.25 6.23
CA HIS A 235 -8.57 -12.19 7.17
C HIS A 235 -9.80 -11.37 7.54
N LEU A 236 -10.29 -11.48 8.78
CA LEU A 236 -11.33 -10.60 9.30
C LEU A 236 -10.71 -9.23 9.59
N THR A 237 -11.04 -8.24 8.77
CA THR A 237 -10.50 -6.88 8.89
C THR A 237 -11.35 -5.96 9.74
N ASP A 238 -12.67 -6.21 9.78
CA ASP A 238 -13.59 -5.38 10.55
C ASP A 238 -14.83 -6.18 10.98
N MET A 239 -15.34 -5.88 12.17
CA MET A 239 -16.58 -6.43 12.71
C MET A 239 -17.33 -5.35 13.47
N GLU A 240 -18.50 -5.02 12.98
CA GLU A 240 -19.39 -4.04 13.62
C GLU A 240 -20.80 -4.60 13.81
N GLY A 241 -21.53 -4.09 14.79
CA GLY A 241 -22.95 -4.36 14.90
C GLY A 241 -23.48 -4.68 16.30
N GLY A 242 -24.69 -5.23 16.32
CA GLY A 242 -25.42 -5.56 17.52
C GLY A 242 -26.55 -6.55 17.26
N MET A 243 -27.57 -6.56 18.11
CA MET A 243 -28.64 -7.56 18.04
C MET A 243 -29.47 -7.53 16.73
N ALA A 244 -29.65 -6.33 16.16
CA ALA A 244 -30.52 -6.17 14.99
C ALA A 244 -29.80 -6.42 13.67
N LYS A 245 -28.50 -6.05 13.62
CA LYS A 245 -27.65 -6.19 12.43
C LYS A 245 -26.21 -6.32 12.89
N ALA A 246 -25.45 -7.17 12.24
CA ALA A 246 -24.00 -7.26 12.36
C ALA A 246 -23.37 -7.39 10.97
N THR A 247 -22.19 -6.83 10.80
CA THR A 247 -21.43 -6.88 9.55
C THR A 247 -20.01 -7.32 9.85
N LEU A 248 -19.51 -8.29 9.07
CA LEU A 248 -18.11 -8.71 9.07
C LEU A 248 -17.53 -8.43 7.69
N ARG A 249 -16.28 -7.94 7.67
CA ARG A 249 -15.52 -7.68 6.45
C ARG A 249 -14.30 -8.56 6.42
N TYR A 250 -14.09 -9.21 5.29
CA TYR A 250 -12.97 -10.13 5.10
C TYR A 250 -12.16 -9.74 3.86
N ILE A 251 -10.86 -9.93 3.95
CA ILE A 251 -9.98 -10.13 2.81
C ILE A 251 -9.74 -11.62 2.68
N ILE A 252 -9.89 -12.15 1.47
CA ILE A 252 -9.62 -13.56 1.13
C ILE A 252 -8.46 -13.55 0.15
N ARG A 253 -7.43 -14.34 0.43
CA ARG A 253 -6.26 -14.50 -0.45
C ARG A 253 -5.91 -15.96 -0.64
N ASP A 254 -5.44 -16.31 -1.83
CA ASP A 254 -4.77 -17.58 -2.10
C ASP A 254 -3.91 -17.43 -3.36
N HIS A 255 -2.72 -18.04 -3.37
CA HIS A 255 -1.86 -18.09 -4.54
C HIS A 255 -2.39 -19.08 -5.59
N ASP A 256 -3.03 -20.16 -5.15
CA ASP A 256 -3.66 -21.14 -6.01
C ASP A 256 -5.09 -20.71 -6.37
N ARG A 257 -5.35 -20.53 -7.66
CA ARG A 257 -6.64 -20.05 -8.15
C ARG A 257 -7.79 -21.01 -7.84
N GLU A 258 -7.58 -22.32 -7.94
CA GLU A 258 -8.64 -23.30 -7.70
C GLU A 258 -9.04 -23.26 -6.21
N LYS A 259 -8.06 -23.22 -5.30
CA LYS A 259 -8.31 -23.07 -3.86
C LYS A 259 -8.96 -21.74 -3.52
N PHE A 260 -8.56 -20.66 -4.20
CA PHE A 260 -9.17 -19.35 -4.01
C PHE A 260 -10.65 -19.33 -4.39
N GLU A 261 -11.02 -19.99 -5.50
CA GLU A 261 -12.41 -20.08 -5.94
C GLU A 261 -13.26 -21.01 -5.04
N GLU A 262 -12.64 -21.87 -4.26
CA GLU A 262 -13.30 -22.72 -3.24
C GLU A 262 -13.54 -21.98 -1.91
N LYS A 263 -12.79 -20.91 -1.64
CA LYS A 263 -12.93 -20.08 -0.43
C LYS A 263 -14.13 -19.11 -0.55
#